data_bd7dd012533b57346d12730751677c86
#
_entry.id   bd7dd012533b57346d12730751677c86
#
_cell.length_a   1.000
_cell.length_b   1.000
_cell.length_c   1.000
_cell.angle_alpha   90.00
_cell.angle_beta   90.00
_cell.angle_gamma   90.00
#
_symmetry.space_group_name_H-M   'P 1'
#
loop_
_entity.id
_entity.type
_entity.pdbx_description
1 polymer ?
#
loop_
_entity_poly.entity_id
_entity_poly.type
_entity_poly.pdbx_seq_one_letter_code
_entity_poly.pdbx_strand_id
1 'polypeptide(L)'
;MCIRDSVYTDEVQRRIAELAVKHDLFVLSDEIYARIIYGQNYISMMNYPGMEERTLIIDGFSKSFAMTGWRLGYNVAPASVVPALEMLAVNSYTCVNEFIQYAAIEALRDRNGNTPRMVDEFDKRRQQFARELNSVPGFRCAPPQGAFYAWVNIADTGIAAEEVCRIMLEEAGVAAIPGAAFGDSGKDFVRFSFASSTATLHEAVERIRRVSPAWERTAVAR
;
A
#
# COMPACT_ATOMS: atom_id res chain seq x y z
N MET A 1 11.25 -1.01 -5.27
CA MET A 1 10.80 -0.31 -4.04
C MET A 1 9.31 -0.53 -3.87
N CYS A 2 8.86 -1.01 -2.72
CA CYS A 2 7.45 -1.36 -2.48
C CYS A 2 6.73 -0.18 -1.82
N ILE A 3 6.30 0.81 -2.61
CA ILE A 3 5.59 2.02 -2.14
C ILE A 3 4.07 1.86 -2.13
N ARG A 4 3.56 0.86 -2.87
CA ARG A 4 2.15 0.42 -2.90
C ARG A 4 1.14 1.42 -3.45
N ASP A 5 1.57 2.42 -4.21
CA ASP A 5 0.69 3.40 -4.87
C ASP A 5 0.48 3.13 -6.37
N SER A 6 1.31 2.26 -6.94
CA SER A 6 1.24 1.81 -8.34
C SER A 6 0.76 0.36 -8.44
N VAL A 7 0.19 0.02 -9.58
CA VAL A 7 -0.24 -1.34 -9.93
C VAL A 7 0.55 -1.79 -11.16
N TYR A 8 1.11 -3.00 -11.11
CA TYR A 8 1.77 -3.58 -12.27
C TYR A 8 0.78 -3.79 -13.42
N THR A 9 1.16 -3.39 -14.62
CA THR A 9 0.37 -3.65 -15.82
C THR A 9 0.37 -5.15 -16.16
N ASP A 10 -0.64 -5.60 -16.91
CA ASP A 10 -0.70 -6.98 -17.40
C ASP A 10 0.59 -7.38 -18.15
N GLU A 11 1.15 -6.47 -18.97
CA GLU A 11 2.38 -6.68 -19.71
C GLU A 11 3.56 -6.97 -18.78
N VAL A 12 3.73 -6.17 -17.72
CA VAL A 12 4.81 -6.36 -16.74
C VAL A 12 4.64 -7.67 -15.99
N GLN A 13 3.41 -8.00 -15.55
CA GLN A 13 3.14 -9.24 -14.85
C GLN A 13 3.38 -10.46 -15.75
N ARG A 14 2.95 -10.40 -17.02
CA ARG A 14 3.23 -11.44 -18.02
C ARG A 14 4.72 -11.65 -18.21
N ARG A 15 5.50 -10.57 -18.27
CA ARG A 15 6.96 -10.67 -18.40
C ARG A 15 7.62 -11.29 -17.17
N ILE A 16 7.13 -10.98 -15.97
CA ILE A 16 7.58 -11.63 -14.72
C ILE A 16 7.28 -13.14 -14.78
N ALA A 17 6.08 -13.52 -15.18
CA ALA A 17 5.68 -14.93 -15.31
C ALA A 17 6.57 -15.69 -16.31
N GLU A 18 6.81 -15.12 -17.49
CA GLU A 18 7.70 -15.71 -18.50
C GLU A 18 9.12 -15.95 -17.95
N LEU A 19 9.67 -14.97 -17.23
CA LEU A 19 11.00 -15.10 -16.62
C LEU A 19 11.01 -16.15 -15.51
N ALA A 20 9.95 -16.18 -14.67
CA ALA A 20 9.84 -17.18 -13.61
C ALA A 20 9.77 -18.61 -14.18
N VAL A 21 9.00 -18.83 -15.23
CA VAL A 21 8.94 -20.13 -15.92
C VAL A 21 10.27 -20.46 -16.56
N LYS A 22 10.86 -19.51 -17.31
CA LYS A 22 12.13 -19.72 -18.03
C LYS A 22 13.30 -20.10 -17.12
N HIS A 23 13.36 -19.51 -15.93
CA HIS A 23 14.47 -19.68 -14.99
C HIS A 23 14.11 -20.56 -13.79
N ASP A 24 12.97 -21.24 -13.85
CA ASP A 24 12.46 -22.13 -12.78
C ASP A 24 12.44 -21.44 -11.40
N LEU A 25 11.89 -20.23 -11.35
CA LEU A 25 11.82 -19.44 -10.13
C LEU A 25 10.47 -19.60 -9.44
N PHE A 26 10.46 -19.60 -8.11
CA PHE A 26 9.26 -19.37 -7.32
C PHE A 26 8.98 -17.86 -7.22
N VAL A 27 7.68 -17.52 -7.24
CA VAL A 27 7.20 -16.14 -7.06
C VAL A 27 6.40 -16.04 -5.78
N LEU A 28 6.82 -15.19 -4.86
CA LEU A 28 6.04 -14.77 -3.69
C LEU A 28 5.29 -13.49 -4.05
N SER A 29 3.97 -13.59 -4.21
CA SER A 29 3.09 -12.48 -4.57
C SER A 29 2.33 -11.96 -3.36
N ASP A 30 2.67 -10.76 -2.89
CA ASP A 30 1.91 -10.06 -1.82
C ASP A 30 0.72 -9.34 -2.47
N GLU A 31 -0.46 -9.97 -2.38
CA GLU A 31 -1.70 -9.50 -3.00
C GLU A 31 -2.64 -8.80 -2.01
N ILE A 32 -2.15 -8.42 -0.83
CA ILE A 32 -2.95 -7.83 0.26
C ILE A 32 -3.76 -6.58 -0.15
N TYR A 33 -3.39 -5.90 -1.24
CA TYR A 33 -4.09 -4.75 -1.81
C TYR A 33 -4.78 -5.05 -3.14
N ALA A 34 -4.83 -6.29 -3.60
CA ALA A 34 -5.37 -6.67 -4.91
C ALA A 34 -6.82 -6.20 -5.16
N ARG A 35 -7.60 -6.02 -4.10
CA ARG A 35 -8.98 -5.52 -4.17
C ARG A 35 -9.13 -4.01 -3.98
N ILE A 36 -8.02 -3.30 -3.63
CA ILE A 36 -8.02 -1.85 -3.44
C ILE A 36 -7.21 -1.24 -4.57
N ILE A 37 -7.80 -1.19 -5.75
CA ILE A 37 -7.23 -0.64 -6.97
C ILE A 37 -8.28 0.23 -7.67
N TYR A 38 -7.82 1.19 -8.46
CA TYR A 38 -8.65 2.25 -8.99
C TYR A 38 -8.60 2.29 -10.52
N GLY A 39 -9.77 2.15 -11.16
CA GLY A 39 -9.92 2.33 -12.60
C GLY A 39 -9.29 1.23 -13.47
N GLN A 40 -8.87 0.12 -12.89
CA GLN A 40 -8.30 -1.04 -13.59
C GLN A 40 -8.61 -2.34 -12.86
N ASN A 41 -8.42 -3.46 -13.53
CA ASN A 41 -8.57 -4.79 -12.94
C ASN A 41 -7.20 -5.34 -12.55
N TYR A 42 -7.15 -6.01 -11.40
CA TYR A 42 -5.99 -6.78 -10.97
C TYR A 42 -6.09 -8.21 -11.53
N ILE A 43 -4.97 -8.73 -12.01
CA ILE A 43 -4.82 -10.12 -12.40
C ILE A 43 -3.81 -10.74 -11.45
N SER A 44 -4.21 -11.79 -10.71
CA SER A 44 -3.29 -12.50 -9.81
C SER A 44 -2.17 -13.15 -10.60
N MET A 45 -0.98 -13.16 -10.03
CA MET A 45 0.21 -13.81 -10.62
C MET A 45 -0.04 -15.29 -10.91
N MET A 46 -0.86 -15.95 -10.12
CA MET A 46 -1.20 -17.37 -10.31
C MET A 46 -1.97 -17.65 -11.62
N ASN A 47 -2.63 -16.64 -12.20
CA ASN A 47 -3.44 -16.81 -13.41
C ASN A 47 -2.62 -16.82 -14.72
N TYR A 48 -1.32 -16.55 -14.67
CA TYR A 48 -0.46 -16.62 -15.85
C TYR A 48 -0.02 -18.05 -16.13
N PRO A 49 0.17 -18.43 -17.42
CA PRO A 49 0.57 -19.78 -17.79
C PRO A 49 1.83 -20.25 -17.06
N GLY A 50 1.79 -21.44 -16.46
CA GLY A 50 2.92 -22.04 -15.74
C GLY A 50 3.18 -21.44 -14.35
N MET A 51 2.33 -20.54 -13.87
CA MET A 51 2.53 -19.88 -12.56
C MET A 51 1.81 -20.57 -11.40
N GLU A 52 0.79 -21.40 -11.67
CA GLU A 52 0.04 -22.11 -10.62
C GLU A 52 0.95 -23.00 -9.74
N GLU A 53 1.93 -23.65 -10.33
CA GLU A 53 2.85 -24.58 -9.65
C GLU A 53 4.05 -23.89 -8.97
N ARG A 54 4.19 -22.57 -9.13
CA ARG A 54 5.35 -21.80 -8.66
C ARG A 54 5.04 -20.48 -7.99
N THR A 55 3.77 -20.17 -7.78
CA THR A 55 3.35 -18.94 -7.09
C THR A 55 2.85 -19.26 -5.69
N LEU A 56 3.35 -18.49 -4.73
CA LEU A 56 2.81 -18.43 -3.38
C LEU A 56 2.19 -17.06 -3.20
N ILE A 57 0.86 -17.01 -3.08
CA ILE A 57 0.12 -15.78 -2.80
C ILE A 57 0.06 -15.56 -1.30
N ILE A 58 0.33 -14.33 -0.87
CA ILE A 58 0.04 -13.84 0.48
C ILE A 58 -1.10 -12.84 0.36
N ASP A 59 -2.20 -13.10 1.05
CA ASP A 59 -3.35 -12.19 1.13
C ASP A 59 -3.94 -12.23 2.54
N GLY A 60 -4.94 -11.40 2.81
CA GLY A 60 -5.58 -11.38 4.12
C GLY A 60 -6.71 -10.37 4.23
N PHE A 61 -7.27 -10.33 5.41
CA PHE A 61 -8.50 -9.61 5.71
C PHE A 61 -8.25 -8.18 6.20
N SER A 62 -7.01 -7.85 6.56
CA SER A 62 -6.66 -6.56 7.17
C SER A 62 -7.02 -5.36 6.33
N LYS A 63 -6.87 -5.44 4.99
CA LYS A 63 -7.00 -4.29 4.09
C LYS A 63 -8.34 -4.32 3.35
N SER A 64 -8.54 -5.30 2.50
CA SER A 64 -9.73 -5.42 1.66
C SER A 64 -11.05 -5.56 2.43
N PHE A 65 -10.99 -6.03 3.67
CA PHE A 65 -12.16 -6.23 4.52
C PHE A 65 -12.15 -5.35 5.78
N ALA A 66 -11.21 -4.39 5.88
CA ALA A 66 -11.06 -3.49 7.03
C ALA A 66 -10.92 -4.23 8.40
N MET A 67 -10.35 -5.43 8.40
CA MET A 67 -10.24 -6.33 9.58
C MET A 67 -8.82 -6.33 10.15
N THR A 68 -8.18 -5.17 10.32
CA THR A 68 -6.79 -5.07 10.78
C THR A 68 -6.57 -5.68 12.17
N GLY A 69 -7.51 -5.48 13.10
CA GLY A 69 -7.44 -5.98 14.49
C GLY A 69 -7.71 -7.48 14.62
N TRP A 70 -8.28 -8.11 13.59
CA TRP A 70 -8.62 -9.54 13.62
C TRP A 70 -7.40 -10.46 13.41
N ARG A 71 -6.30 -9.91 12.90
CA ARG A 71 -5.03 -10.61 12.71
C ARG A 71 -5.13 -11.91 11.91
N LEU A 72 -5.86 -11.85 10.78
CA LEU A 72 -6.10 -12.99 9.89
C LEU A 72 -5.54 -12.72 8.49
N GLY A 73 -4.78 -13.67 7.99
CA GLY A 73 -4.31 -13.77 6.60
C GLY A 73 -4.36 -15.22 6.13
N TYR A 74 -4.10 -15.42 4.87
CA TYR A 74 -4.02 -16.73 4.25
C TYR A 74 -2.98 -16.75 3.14
N ASN A 75 -2.51 -17.95 2.83
CA ASN A 75 -1.66 -18.20 1.69
C ASN A 75 -2.39 -19.12 0.70
N VAL A 76 -2.17 -18.89 -0.60
CA VAL A 76 -2.50 -19.85 -1.65
C VAL A 76 -1.18 -20.32 -2.26
N ALA A 77 -0.93 -21.61 -2.23
CA ALA A 77 0.35 -22.16 -2.61
C ALA A 77 0.19 -23.50 -3.35
N PRO A 78 1.20 -23.90 -4.16
CA PRO A 78 1.24 -25.23 -4.73
C PRO A 78 1.14 -26.31 -3.64
N ALA A 79 0.41 -27.38 -3.91
CA ALA A 79 0.19 -28.48 -2.93
C ALA A 79 1.50 -29.05 -2.35
N SER A 80 2.59 -29.04 -3.12
CA SER A 80 3.91 -29.50 -2.67
C SER A 80 4.53 -28.64 -1.57
N VAL A 81 4.12 -27.37 -1.44
CA VAL A 81 4.66 -26.40 -0.47
C VAL A 81 3.82 -26.36 0.82
N VAL A 82 2.51 -26.70 0.73
CA VAL A 82 1.56 -26.60 1.84
C VAL A 82 2.04 -27.32 3.12
N PRO A 83 2.56 -28.56 3.09
CA PRO A 83 3.00 -29.23 4.31
C PRO A 83 4.11 -28.47 5.07
N ALA A 84 5.02 -27.82 4.36
CA ALA A 84 6.07 -27.02 4.94
C ALA A 84 5.51 -25.74 5.59
N LEU A 85 4.54 -25.09 4.94
CA LEU A 85 3.85 -23.93 5.52
C LEU A 85 3.06 -24.28 6.78
N GLU A 86 2.35 -25.41 6.78
CA GLU A 86 1.63 -25.90 7.95
C GLU A 86 2.57 -26.18 9.12
N MET A 87 3.68 -26.85 8.87
CA MET A 87 4.70 -27.12 9.89
C MET A 87 5.25 -25.81 10.49
N LEU A 88 5.54 -24.82 9.65
CA LEU A 88 6.01 -23.51 10.12
C LEU A 88 4.94 -22.79 10.93
N ALA A 89 3.69 -22.82 10.49
CA ALA A 89 2.57 -22.19 11.18
C ALA A 89 2.37 -22.79 12.57
N VAL A 90 2.29 -24.12 12.68
CA VAL A 90 2.13 -24.83 13.96
C VAL A 90 3.25 -24.50 14.95
N ASN A 91 4.50 -24.41 14.47
CA ASN A 91 5.66 -24.15 15.33
C ASN A 91 5.86 -22.64 15.62
N SER A 92 5.21 -21.74 14.88
CA SER A 92 5.35 -20.28 15.08
C SER A 92 4.23 -19.70 15.94
N TYR A 93 2.98 -20.02 15.63
CA TYR A 93 1.80 -19.44 16.30
C TYR A 93 0.65 -20.42 16.52
N THR A 94 0.87 -21.69 16.31
CA THR A 94 -0.04 -22.84 16.51
C THR A 94 -1.23 -22.80 15.51
N CYS A 95 -2.18 -21.89 15.69
CA CYS A 95 -3.31 -21.70 14.79
C CYS A 95 -3.94 -20.31 14.95
N VAL A 96 -4.72 -19.91 13.95
CA VAL A 96 -5.61 -18.75 14.07
C VAL A 96 -6.84 -19.13 14.89
N ASN A 97 -7.29 -18.20 15.73
CA ASN A 97 -8.48 -18.43 16.57
C ASN A 97 -9.71 -18.83 15.72
N GLU A 98 -10.43 -19.85 16.15
CA GLU A 98 -11.51 -20.47 15.38
C GLU A 98 -12.64 -19.50 15.02
N PHE A 99 -13.12 -18.69 15.96
CA PHE A 99 -14.22 -17.76 15.67
C PHE A 99 -13.83 -16.68 14.63
N ILE A 100 -12.55 -16.33 14.55
CA ILE A 100 -12.02 -15.42 13.51
C ILE A 100 -12.12 -16.07 12.13
N GLN A 101 -11.88 -17.37 12.01
CA GLN A 101 -12.03 -18.10 10.75
C GLN A 101 -13.48 -18.09 10.25
N TYR A 102 -14.46 -18.26 11.15
CA TYR A 102 -15.88 -18.12 10.80
C TYR A 102 -16.23 -16.69 10.35
N ALA A 103 -15.70 -15.69 11.03
CA ALA A 103 -15.88 -14.30 10.60
C ALA A 103 -15.29 -14.04 9.20
N ALA A 104 -14.16 -14.67 8.85
CA ALA A 104 -13.56 -14.60 7.54
C ALA A 104 -14.45 -15.20 6.44
N ILE A 105 -15.15 -16.29 6.71
CA ILE A 105 -16.09 -16.90 5.77
C ILE A 105 -17.20 -15.89 5.40
N GLU A 106 -17.73 -15.17 6.38
CA GLU A 106 -18.74 -14.14 6.13
C GLU A 106 -18.15 -12.92 5.39
N ALA A 107 -16.92 -12.52 5.72
CA ALA A 107 -16.23 -11.45 5.00
C ALA A 107 -15.99 -11.80 3.52
N LEU A 108 -15.59 -13.04 3.22
CA LEU A 108 -15.39 -13.51 1.83
C LEU A 108 -16.68 -13.54 1.02
N ARG A 109 -17.81 -13.77 1.68
CA ARG A 109 -19.12 -13.74 1.01
C ARG A 109 -19.52 -12.34 0.58
N ASP A 110 -19.08 -11.31 1.30
CA ASP A 110 -19.35 -9.87 1.09
C ASP A 110 -20.74 -9.55 0.50
N ARG A 111 -21.77 -10.18 1.07
CA ARG A 111 -23.16 -10.15 0.56
C ARG A 111 -23.73 -8.74 0.41
N ASN A 112 -23.16 -7.78 1.15
CA ASN A 112 -23.61 -6.39 1.18
C ASN A 112 -22.76 -5.46 0.30
N GLY A 113 -21.75 -5.97 -0.40
CA GLY A 113 -20.84 -5.17 -1.22
C GLY A 113 -20.05 -4.14 -0.42
N ASN A 114 -19.56 -4.52 0.77
CA ASN A 114 -18.83 -3.61 1.66
C ASN A 114 -17.47 -3.22 1.08
N THR A 115 -16.76 -4.20 0.49
CA THR A 115 -15.45 -3.95 -0.13
C THR A 115 -15.56 -2.97 -1.30
N PRO A 116 -16.44 -3.15 -2.30
CA PRO A 116 -16.61 -2.17 -3.38
C PRO A 116 -16.94 -0.77 -2.86
N ARG A 117 -17.87 -0.62 -1.92
CA ARG A 117 -18.22 0.69 -1.34
C ARG A 117 -17.05 1.36 -0.64
N MET A 118 -16.22 0.59 0.06
CA MET A 118 -15.00 1.10 0.68
C MET A 118 -13.99 1.57 -0.37
N VAL A 119 -13.83 0.83 -1.47
CA VAL A 119 -12.94 1.19 -2.58
C VAL A 119 -13.42 2.47 -3.27
N ASP A 120 -14.73 2.61 -3.52
CA ASP A 120 -15.31 3.83 -4.08
C ASP A 120 -15.04 5.07 -3.19
N GLU A 121 -15.12 4.89 -1.87
CA GLU A 121 -14.80 5.95 -0.93
C GLU A 121 -13.29 6.30 -0.95
N PHE A 122 -12.42 5.30 -1.01
CA PHE A 122 -10.98 5.53 -1.17
C PHE A 122 -10.65 6.19 -2.50
N ASP A 123 -11.37 5.87 -3.58
CA ASP A 123 -11.17 6.51 -4.88
C ASP A 123 -11.44 8.03 -4.81
N LYS A 124 -12.52 8.43 -4.16
CA LYS A 124 -12.83 9.85 -3.93
C LYS A 124 -11.72 10.53 -3.11
N ARG A 125 -11.31 9.89 -2.00
CA ARG A 125 -10.26 10.42 -1.11
C ARG A 125 -8.93 10.58 -1.81
N ARG A 126 -8.46 9.57 -2.55
CA ARG A 126 -7.17 9.66 -3.26
C ARG A 126 -7.12 10.80 -4.25
N GLN A 127 -8.22 10.99 -5.00
CA GLN A 127 -8.30 12.06 -5.99
C GLN A 127 -8.28 13.44 -5.33
N GLN A 128 -9.05 13.64 -4.27
CA GLN A 128 -9.06 14.88 -3.54
C GLN A 128 -7.71 15.12 -2.84
N PHE A 129 -7.20 14.15 -2.11
CA PHE A 129 -5.96 14.27 -1.35
C PHE A 129 -4.76 14.54 -2.24
N ALA A 130 -4.65 13.86 -3.40
CA ALA A 130 -3.59 14.14 -4.37
C ALA A 130 -3.66 15.58 -4.91
N ARG A 131 -4.87 16.08 -5.22
CA ARG A 131 -5.03 17.49 -5.64
C ARG A 131 -4.62 18.47 -4.55
N GLU A 132 -5.03 18.21 -3.31
CA GLU A 132 -4.72 19.06 -2.17
C GLU A 132 -3.21 19.04 -1.84
N LEU A 133 -2.56 17.87 -1.87
CA LEU A 133 -1.11 17.77 -1.70
C LEU A 133 -0.33 18.55 -2.76
N ASN A 134 -0.80 18.55 -4.01
CA ASN A 134 -0.20 19.34 -5.09
C ASN A 134 -0.36 20.86 -4.92
N SER A 135 -1.19 21.31 -3.98
CA SER A 135 -1.30 22.73 -3.64
C SER A 135 -0.30 23.17 -2.54
N VAL A 136 0.43 22.23 -1.97
CA VAL A 136 1.51 22.53 -1.02
C VAL A 136 2.77 22.89 -1.81
N PRO A 137 3.41 24.05 -1.54
CA PRO A 137 4.67 24.41 -2.19
C PRO A 137 5.72 23.30 -2.08
N GLY A 138 6.33 22.95 -3.20
CA GLY A 138 7.37 21.93 -3.26
C GLY A 138 6.88 20.48 -3.30
N PHE A 139 5.58 20.22 -3.23
CA PHE A 139 5.01 18.88 -3.29
C PHE A 139 4.49 18.54 -4.68
N ARG A 140 4.75 17.31 -5.13
CA ARG A 140 4.18 16.74 -6.37
C ARG A 140 3.69 15.31 -6.10
N CYS A 141 2.40 15.08 -6.27
CA CYS A 141 1.73 13.81 -6.06
C CYS A 141 0.97 13.38 -7.31
N ALA A 142 1.36 12.27 -7.93
CA ALA A 142 0.53 11.59 -8.91
C ALA A 142 -0.64 10.90 -8.18
N PRO A 143 -1.86 10.85 -8.76
CA PRO A 143 -2.95 10.10 -8.16
C PRO A 143 -2.57 8.62 -8.00
N PRO A 144 -2.64 8.05 -6.78
CA PRO A 144 -2.33 6.64 -6.55
C PRO A 144 -3.22 5.71 -7.37
N GLN A 145 -2.68 4.61 -7.87
CA GLN A 145 -3.40 3.62 -8.69
C GLN A 145 -3.99 2.48 -7.84
N GLY A 146 -3.46 2.29 -6.62
CA GLY A 146 -3.90 1.25 -5.71
C GLY A 146 -3.54 1.55 -4.26
N ALA A 147 -3.94 0.67 -3.35
CA ALA A 147 -3.83 0.78 -1.90
C ALA A 147 -4.44 2.09 -1.37
N PHE A 148 -3.95 2.62 -0.27
CA PHE A 148 -4.39 3.88 0.34
C PHE A 148 -3.20 4.74 0.77
N TYR A 149 -2.13 4.74 -0.05
CA TYR A 149 -0.94 5.55 0.16
C TYR A 149 -0.74 6.54 -0.97
N ALA A 150 -0.29 7.74 -0.62
CA ALA A 150 0.16 8.75 -1.57
C ALA A 150 1.69 8.87 -1.47
N TRP A 151 2.36 8.79 -2.60
CA TRP A 151 3.81 8.92 -2.74
C TRP A 151 4.11 10.29 -3.33
N VAL A 152 4.61 11.17 -2.48
CA VAL A 152 4.77 12.59 -2.79
C VAL A 152 6.24 12.90 -3.03
N ASN A 153 6.56 13.36 -4.22
CA ASN A 153 7.87 13.92 -4.50
C ASN A 153 7.99 15.29 -3.81
N ILE A 154 9.09 15.49 -3.09
CA ILE A 154 9.34 16.70 -2.30
C ILE A 154 10.67 17.37 -2.71
N ALA A 155 11.28 16.97 -3.83
CA ALA A 155 12.57 17.50 -4.27
C ALA A 155 12.59 19.04 -4.37
N ASP A 156 11.47 19.64 -4.81
CA ASP A 156 11.33 21.08 -4.95
C ASP A 156 11.27 21.84 -3.59
N THR A 157 11.20 21.14 -2.46
CA THR A 157 11.33 21.77 -1.14
C THR A 157 12.78 22.17 -0.82
N GLY A 158 13.75 21.56 -1.50
CA GLY A 158 15.19 21.80 -1.30
C GLY A 158 15.77 21.22 0.00
N ILE A 159 14.99 20.45 0.77
CA ILE A 159 15.45 19.83 2.03
C ILE A 159 15.19 18.32 2.03
N ALA A 160 15.89 17.58 2.91
CA ALA A 160 15.78 16.14 3.03
C ALA A 160 14.37 15.70 3.50
N ALA A 161 13.93 14.53 3.06
CA ALA A 161 12.59 13.98 3.40
C ALA A 161 12.42 13.78 4.92
N GLU A 162 13.46 13.41 5.62
CA GLU A 162 13.47 13.29 7.09
C GLU A 162 13.17 14.62 7.76
N GLU A 163 13.76 15.69 7.24
CA GLU A 163 13.55 17.05 7.77
C GLU A 163 12.14 17.56 7.45
N VAL A 164 11.63 17.30 6.24
CA VAL A 164 10.22 17.58 5.89
C VAL A 164 9.28 16.85 6.85
N CYS A 165 9.52 15.56 7.08
CA CYS A 165 8.71 14.77 8.02
C CYS A 165 8.81 15.27 9.46
N ARG A 166 9.99 15.69 9.91
CA ARG A 166 10.19 16.27 11.25
C ARG A 166 9.39 17.56 11.42
N ILE A 167 9.51 18.51 10.49
CA ILE A 167 8.76 19.77 10.52
C ILE A 167 7.25 19.51 10.49
N MET A 168 6.77 18.62 9.62
CA MET A 168 5.35 18.27 9.58
C MET A 168 4.85 17.68 10.90
N LEU A 169 5.66 16.84 11.55
CA LEU A 169 5.28 16.21 12.81
C LEU A 169 5.28 17.22 13.96
N GLU A 170 6.37 17.97 14.12
CA GLU A 170 6.59 18.84 15.28
C GLU A 170 5.78 20.14 15.19
N GLU A 171 5.67 20.74 14.01
CA GLU A 171 5.03 22.06 13.84
C GLU A 171 3.59 21.97 13.31
N ALA A 172 3.25 20.91 12.55
CA ALA A 172 1.90 20.73 12.00
C ALA A 172 1.10 19.62 12.67
N GLY A 173 1.74 18.75 13.47
CA GLY A 173 1.08 17.57 14.06
C GLY A 173 0.64 16.54 13.00
N VAL A 174 1.35 16.47 11.87
CA VAL A 174 1.07 15.56 10.77
C VAL A 174 2.19 14.54 10.60
N ALA A 175 1.87 13.27 10.82
CA ALA A 175 2.82 12.17 10.67
C ALA A 175 2.85 11.67 9.22
N ALA A 176 4.05 11.49 8.68
CA ALA A 176 4.31 10.86 7.39
C ALA A 176 5.63 10.06 7.46
N ILE A 177 5.89 9.24 6.46
CA ILE A 177 7.08 8.38 6.46
C ILE A 177 8.04 8.88 5.38
N PRO A 178 9.32 9.19 5.73
CA PRO A 178 10.31 9.57 4.74
C PRO A 178 10.57 8.40 3.78
N GLY A 179 10.68 8.70 2.51
CA GLY A 179 10.76 7.69 1.46
C GLY A 179 12.05 6.87 1.50
N ALA A 180 13.12 7.36 2.10
CA ALA A 180 14.36 6.61 2.34
C ALA A 180 14.12 5.32 3.15
N ALA A 181 13.07 5.27 3.99
CA ALA A 181 12.65 4.05 4.70
C ALA A 181 12.25 2.90 3.75
N PHE A 182 12.03 3.19 2.46
CA PHE A 182 11.65 2.22 1.42
C PHE A 182 12.78 1.94 0.42
N GLY A 183 13.95 2.49 0.63
CA GLY A 183 15.15 2.34 -0.20
C GLY A 183 15.68 3.68 -0.73
N ASP A 184 16.93 3.69 -1.20
CA ASP A 184 17.68 4.90 -1.58
C ASP A 184 17.00 5.74 -2.67
N SER A 185 16.27 5.09 -3.59
CA SER A 185 15.50 5.80 -4.63
C SER A 185 14.33 6.59 -4.08
N GLY A 186 13.98 6.41 -2.82
CA GLY A 186 12.92 7.14 -2.12
C GLY A 186 13.36 8.43 -1.42
N LYS A 187 14.63 8.80 -1.44
CA LYS A 187 15.20 9.92 -0.67
C LYS A 187 14.48 11.27 -0.88
N ASP A 188 13.93 11.49 -2.08
CA ASP A 188 13.25 12.72 -2.45
C ASP A 188 11.71 12.61 -2.34
N PHE A 189 11.24 11.64 -1.54
CA PHE A 189 9.81 11.34 -1.41
C PHE A 189 9.37 11.24 0.05
N VAL A 190 8.07 11.46 0.24
CA VAL A 190 7.36 11.22 1.51
C VAL A 190 6.12 10.39 1.23
N ARG A 191 5.87 9.36 2.07
CA ARG A 191 4.66 8.55 1.97
C ARG A 191 3.62 8.97 3.00
N PHE A 192 2.43 9.33 2.53
CA PHE A 192 1.24 9.55 3.34
C PHE A 192 0.28 8.36 3.24
N SER A 193 -0.60 8.24 4.24
CA SER A 193 -1.77 7.36 4.18
C SER A 193 -3.04 8.20 4.09
N PHE A 194 -3.95 7.85 3.18
CA PHE A 194 -5.28 8.48 3.12
C PHE A 194 -6.39 7.60 3.71
N ALA A 195 -6.03 6.62 4.55
CA ALA A 195 -6.98 5.81 5.31
C ALA A 195 -7.55 6.56 6.54
N SER A 196 -7.97 7.80 6.32
CA SER A 196 -8.56 8.69 7.32
C SER A 196 -9.80 9.37 6.73
N SER A 197 -10.57 10.10 7.53
CA SER A 197 -11.72 10.85 7.02
C SER A 197 -11.28 11.97 6.07
N THR A 198 -12.12 12.32 5.12
CA THR A 198 -11.87 13.46 4.20
C THR A 198 -11.57 14.75 4.93
N ALA A 199 -12.30 15.02 6.02
CA ALA A 199 -12.07 16.20 6.85
C ALA A 199 -10.69 16.20 7.51
N THR A 200 -10.24 15.05 8.05
CA THR A 200 -8.91 14.89 8.64
C THR A 200 -7.81 15.09 7.60
N LEU A 201 -7.99 14.55 6.41
CA LEU A 201 -7.03 14.69 5.31
C LEU A 201 -6.91 16.15 4.84
N HIS A 202 -8.05 16.82 4.68
CA HIS A 202 -8.09 18.24 4.34
C HIS A 202 -7.37 19.09 5.41
N GLU A 203 -7.70 18.89 6.68
CA GLU A 203 -7.05 19.61 7.77
C GLU A 203 -5.54 19.35 7.83
N ALA A 204 -5.11 18.12 7.59
CA ALA A 204 -3.68 17.79 7.54
C ALA A 204 -2.96 18.61 6.46
N VAL A 205 -3.54 18.70 5.26
CA VAL A 205 -2.94 19.51 4.18
C VAL A 205 -2.91 20.99 4.53
N GLU A 206 -3.97 21.54 5.12
CA GLU A 206 -4.00 22.93 5.57
C GLU A 206 -2.92 23.22 6.63
N ARG A 207 -2.69 22.30 7.56
CA ARG A 207 -1.61 22.42 8.55
C ARG A 207 -0.23 22.36 7.90
N ILE A 208 0.00 21.43 6.96
CA ILE A 208 1.26 21.34 6.20
C ILE A 208 1.52 22.64 5.43
N ARG A 209 0.49 23.19 4.77
CA ARG A 209 0.61 24.45 4.01
C ARG A 209 1.03 25.63 4.88
N ARG A 210 0.58 25.70 6.15
CA ARG A 210 0.97 26.76 7.09
C ARG A 210 2.43 26.69 7.46
N VAL A 211 3.00 25.50 7.54
CA VAL A 211 4.42 25.30 7.92
C VAL A 211 5.34 25.22 6.71
N SER A 212 4.82 25.09 5.49
CA SER A 212 5.61 24.95 4.27
C SER A 212 6.63 26.09 4.03
N PRO A 213 6.42 27.36 4.46
CA PRO A 213 7.46 28.38 4.39
C PRO A 213 8.72 28.05 5.19
N ALA A 214 8.69 27.05 6.08
CA ALA A 214 9.87 26.57 6.79
C ALA A 214 10.86 25.85 5.86
N TRP A 215 10.38 25.24 4.76
CA TRP A 215 11.27 24.62 3.77
C TRP A 215 12.27 25.63 3.22
N GLU A 216 11.80 26.80 2.80
CA GLU A 216 12.63 27.87 2.22
C GLU A 216 13.69 28.38 3.24
N ARG A 217 13.30 28.57 4.50
CA ARG A 217 14.23 28.98 5.56
C ARG A 217 15.34 27.96 5.82
N THR A 218 14.97 26.67 5.78
CA THR A 218 15.93 25.59 6.04
C THR A 218 16.86 25.35 4.84
N ALA A 219 16.37 25.52 3.61
CA ALA A 219 17.16 25.40 2.39
C ALA A 219 18.22 26.50 2.27
N VAL A 220 17.92 27.74 2.70
CA VAL A 220 18.84 28.88 2.64
C VAL A 220 19.92 28.80 3.73
N ALA A 221 19.67 28.07 4.83
CA ALA A 221 20.61 27.93 5.94
C ALA A 221 21.71 26.86 5.71
N ARG A 222 21.71 26.20 4.55
CA ARG A 222 22.73 25.22 4.13
C ARG A 222 23.59 25.76 3.01
#